data_061f72f8ba1000ad4d2de18300cb189f
#
_entry.id   061f72f8ba1000ad4d2de18300cb189f
#
_cell.length_a   1.000
_cell.length_b   1.000
_cell.length_c   1.000
_cell.angle_alpha   90.00
_cell.angle_beta   90.00
_cell.angle_gamma   90.00
#
_symmetry.space_group_name_H-M   'P 1'
#
loop_
_entity.id
_entity.type
_entity.pdbx_description
1 polymer ?
#
loop_
_entity_poly.entity_id
_entity_poly.type
_entity_poly.pdbx_seq_one_letter_code
_entity_poly.pdbx_strand_id
1 'polypeptide(L)'
;MKAYVVVECFKGGKTPEIQGVYKDRTKAEELKNNYRFAFIDEQNLIQILSEKKQAEVYVVYELLHLNVPRIIGVFKDKNLAKTVADDCKYIAYVNKQILN
;
A
#
# COMPACT_ATOMS: atom_id res chain seq x y z
N MET A 1 8.25 -10.04 -7.67
CA MET A 1 8.56 -9.83 -6.24
C MET A 1 7.28 -9.49 -5.48
N LYS A 2 7.11 -10.07 -4.32
CA LYS A 2 5.97 -9.74 -3.45
C LYS A 2 6.29 -8.55 -2.55
N ALA A 3 5.28 -7.73 -2.30
CA ALA A 3 5.33 -6.66 -1.32
C ALA A 3 4.19 -6.87 -0.32
N TYR A 4 4.50 -6.66 0.95
CA TYR A 4 3.53 -6.85 2.03
C TYR A 4 3.21 -5.49 2.64
N VAL A 5 1.98 -5.06 2.44
CA VAL A 5 1.49 -3.75 2.86
C VAL A 5 0.80 -3.89 4.21
N VAL A 6 1.30 -3.20 5.22
CA VAL A 6 0.69 -3.17 6.55
C VAL A 6 -0.27 -2.00 6.61
N VAL A 7 -1.55 -2.28 6.81
CA VAL A 7 -2.61 -1.28 6.82
C VAL A 7 -3.26 -1.26 8.20
N GLU A 8 -3.29 -0.10 8.82
CA GLU A 8 -4.02 0.11 10.07
C GLU A 8 -5.40 0.68 9.78
N CYS A 9 -6.43 0.03 10.33
CA CYS A 9 -7.81 0.49 10.23
C CYS A 9 -8.27 1.06 11.57
N PHE A 10 -9.04 2.14 11.52
CA PHE A 10 -9.55 2.80 12.72
C PHE A 10 -11.06 2.62 12.81
N LYS A 11 -11.57 2.45 14.04
CA LYS A 11 -13.00 2.49 14.30
C LYS A 11 -13.52 3.92 14.17
N GLY A 12 -14.80 4.06 13.79
CA GLY A 12 -15.47 5.35 13.80
C GLY A 12 -15.25 6.21 12.54
N GLY A 13 -14.94 5.59 11.41
CA GLY A 13 -14.88 6.29 10.12
C GLY A 13 -13.61 7.08 9.86
N LYS A 14 -12.56 6.90 10.64
CA LYS A 14 -11.26 7.49 10.34
C LYS A 14 -10.64 6.81 9.13
N THR A 15 -9.91 7.59 8.33
CA THR A 15 -9.20 7.09 7.16
C THR A 15 -8.13 6.09 7.58
N PRO A 16 -8.04 4.91 6.94
CA PRO A 16 -6.98 3.95 7.21
C PRO A 16 -5.61 4.52 6.84
N GLU A 17 -4.57 4.03 7.51
CA GLU A 17 -3.19 4.47 7.26
C GLU A 17 -2.33 3.29 6.82
N ILE A 18 -1.46 3.55 5.84
CA ILE A 18 -0.42 2.61 5.44
C ILE A 18 0.75 2.78 6.39
N GLN A 19 1.05 1.77 7.18
CA GLN A 19 2.10 1.84 8.20
C GLN A 19 3.46 1.40 7.69
N GLY A 20 3.51 0.59 6.66
CA GLY A 20 4.77 0.17 6.07
C GLY A 20 4.57 -0.78 4.90
N VAL A 21 5.63 -0.94 4.10
CA VAL A 21 5.68 -1.89 3.00
C VAL A 21 6.99 -2.66 3.12
N TYR A 22 6.90 -3.98 3.08
CA TYR A 22 8.04 -4.88 3.32
C TYR A 22 8.17 -5.91 2.21
N LYS A 23 9.42 -6.29 1.92
CA LYS A 23 9.73 -7.44 1.05
C LYS A 23 9.54 -8.76 1.79
N ASP A 24 9.72 -8.75 3.11
CA ASP A 24 9.69 -9.92 3.98
C ASP A 24 8.39 -9.90 4.78
N ARG A 25 7.60 -10.97 4.64
CA ARG A 25 6.34 -11.12 5.36
C ARG A 25 6.52 -11.14 6.87
N THR A 26 7.60 -11.77 7.37
CA THR A 26 7.87 -11.85 8.81
C THR A 26 8.04 -10.46 9.41
N LYS A 27 8.77 -9.57 8.74
CA LYS A 27 8.94 -8.19 9.18
C LYS A 27 7.64 -7.40 9.15
N ALA A 28 6.81 -7.64 8.13
CA ALA A 28 5.48 -7.03 8.06
C ALA A 28 4.60 -7.50 9.23
N GLU A 29 4.65 -8.77 9.58
CA GLU A 29 3.89 -9.32 10.71
C GLU A 29 4.36 -8.74 12.04
N GLU A 30 5.67 -8.54 12.22
CA GLU A 30 6.21 -7.88 13.41
C GLU A 30 5.68 -6.46 13.56
N LEU A 31 5.64 -5.69 12.47
CA LEU A 31 5.06 -4.35 12.50
C LEU A 31 3.56 -4.40 12.78
N LYS A 32 2.84 -5.28 12.12
CA LYS A 32 1.39 -5.45 12.31
C LYS A 32 1.03 -5.69 13.77
N ASN A 33 1.84 -6.45 14.50
CA ASN A 33 1.58 -6.79 15.89
C ASN A 33 1.66 -5.59 16.84
N ASN A 34 2.22 -4.46 16.38
CA ASN A 34 2.25 -3.21 17.14
C ASN A 34 0.92 -2.44 17.06
N TYR A 35 0.00 -2.86 16.20
CA TYR A 35 -1.27 -2.18 15.97
C TYR A 35 -2.43 -3.08 16.32
N ARG A 36 -3.46 -2.50 16.94
CA ARG A 36 -4.62 -3.26 17.41
C ARG A 36 -5.51 -3.74 16.25
N PHE A 37 -5.67 -2.91 15.22
CA PHE A 37 -6.53 -3.20 14.08
C PHE A 37 -5.74 -2.99 12.78
N ALA A 38 -4.87 -3.94 12.50
CA ALA A 38 -4.07 -3.91 11.28
C ALA A 38 -4.17 -5.23 10.54
N PHE A 39 -3.97 -5.17 9.24
CA PHE A 39 -3.88 -6.35 8.40
C PHE A 39 -2.73 -6.20 7.40
N ILE A 40 -2.32 -7.33 6.82
CA ILE A 40 -1.31 -7.37 5.77
C ILE A 40 -2.00 -7.69 4.46
N ASP A 41 -1.75 -6.86 3.44
CA ASP A 41 -2.18 -7.13 2.08
C ASP A 41 -0.96 -7.51 1.25
N GLU A 42 -0.98 -8.71 0.67
CA GLU A 42 0.09 -9.22 -0.19
C GLU A 42 -0.17 -8.77 -1.62
N GLN A 43 0.79 -8.07 -2.21
CA GLN A 43 0.71 -7.56 -3.56
C GLN A 43 1.94 -7.95 -4.37
N ASN A 44 1.77 -8.09 -5.68
CA ASN A 44 2.90 -8.13 -6.58
C ASN A 44 3.44 -6.72 -6.77
N LEU A 45 4.74 -6.56 -6.55
CA LEU A 45 5.38 -5.27 -6.79
C LEU A 45 5.48 -5.04 -8.30
N ILE A 46 4.84 -3.99 -8.77
CA ILE A 46 4.85 -3.62 -10.19
C ILE A 46 6.04 -2.71 -10.46
N GLN A 47 6.96 -3.22 -11.26
CA GLN A 47 8.17 -2.51 -11.66
C GLN A 47 8.15 -2.29 -13.16
N ILE A 48 8.46 -1.07 -13.57
CA ILE A 48 8.96 -0.83 -14.93
C ILE A 48 10.47 -1.05 -14.82
N LEU A 49 11.06 -1.75 -15.80
CA LEU A 49 12.50 -1.93 -15.85
C LEU A 49 13.18 -0.56 -15.87
N SER A 50 13.58 -0.11 -14.70
CA SER A 50 14.30 1.13 -14.51
C SER A 50 15.65 0.80 -13.92
N GLU A 51 16.69 1.43 -14.42
CA GLU A 51 18.05 1.27 -13.94
C GLU A 51 18.25 1.84 -12.52
N LYS A 52 17.29 2.62 -12.04
CA LYS A 52 17.39 3.23 -10.72
C LYS A 52 16.85 2.27 -9.67
N LYS A 53 17.73 1.85 -8.77
CA LYS A 53 17.36 1.14 -7.55
C LYS A 53 16.74 2.16 -6.59
N GLN A 54 15.45 2.36 -6.69
CA GLN A 54 14.73 3.21 -5.74
C GLN A 54 14.11 2.34 -4.65
N ALA A 55 14.35 2.73 -3.42
CA ALA A 55 13.69 2.11 -2.27
C ALA A 55 12.25 2.62 -2.12
N GLU A 56 11.89 3.69 -2.81
CA GLU A 56 10.55 4.28 -2.75
C GLU A 56 9.56 3.46 -3.57
N VAL A 57 8.38 3.25 -2.99
CA VAL A 57 7.24 2.63 -3.65
C VAL A 57 5.99 3.48 -3.44
N TYR A 58 5.01 3.29 -4.29
CA TYR A 58 3.75 4.04 -4.27
C TYR A 58 2.62 3.04 -4.14
N VAL A 59 1.94 3.10 -3.00
CA VAL A 59 0.77 2.24 -2.72
C VAL A 59 -0.47 2.97 -3.22
N VAL A 60 -1.17 2.35 -4.16
CA VAL A 60 -2.46 2.85 -4.63
C VAL A 60 -3.55 2.09 -3.89
N TYR A 61 -4.42 2.81 -3.21
CA TYR A 61 -5.56 2.21 -2.53
C TYR A 61 -6.81 3.07 -2.73
N GLU A 62 -7.96 2.40 -2.73
CA GLU A 62 -9.26 3.07 -2.77
C GLU A 62 -10.02 2.82 -1.48
N LEU A 63 -10.90 3.74 -1.13
CA LEU A 63 -11.79 3.59 0.01
C LEU A 63 -13.15 3.12 -0.46
N LEU A 64 -13.52 1.93 -0.03
CA LEU A 64 -14.84 1.35 -0.25
C LEU A 64 -15.82 1.93 0.78
N HIS A 65 -17.06 1.46 0.74
CA HIS A 65 -18.08 1.85 1.70
C HIS A 65 -17.59 1.64 3.15
N LEU A 66 -17.87 2.60 4.04
CA LEU A 66 -17.43 2.62 5.45
C LEU A 66 -15.90 2.72 5.62
N ASN A 67 -15.22 3.36 4.68
CA ASN A 67 -13.76 3.57 4.72
C ASN A 67 -12.94 2.28 4.80
N VAL A 68 -13.47 1.19 4.24
CA VAL A 68 -12.71 -0.05 4.09
C VAL A 68 -11.68 0.14 2.98
N PRO A 69 -10.37 0.00 3.27
CA PRO A 69 -9.36 0.17 2.24
C PRO A 69 -9.26 -1.06 1.35
N ARG A 70 -9.05 -0.82 0.08
CA ARG A 70 -8.72 -1.85 -0.89
C ARG A 70 -7.43 -1.47 -1.58
N ILE A 71 -6.40 -2.27 -1.40
CA ILE A 71 -5.12 -2.05 -2.06
C ILE A 71 -5.25 -2.46 -3.52
N ILE A 72 -5.01 -1.52 -4.42
CA ILE A 72 -5.04 -1.75 -5.86
C ILE A 72 -3.71 -2.28 -6.35
N GLY A 73 -2.61 -1.73 -5.83
CA GLY A 73 -1.29 -2.19 -6.20
C GLY A 73 -0.17 -1.42 -5.51
N VAL A 74 1.04 -1.94 -5.66
CA VAL A 74 2.27 -1.32 -5.19
C VAL A 74 3.18 -1.12 -6.40
N PHE A 75 3.55 0.12 -6.65
CA PHE A 75 4.24 0.53 -7.86
C PHE A 75 5.59 1.17 -7.52
N LYS A 76 6.60 0.93 -8.33
CA LYS A 76 7.85 1.68 -8.26
C LYS A 76 7.80 2.98 -9.04
N ASP A 77 6.92 3.09 -10.01
CA ASP A 77 6.76 4.28 -10.85
C ASP A 77 5.60 5.15 -10.34
N LYS A 78 5.94 6.39 -9.96
CA LYS A 78 4.96 7.35 -9.45
C LYS A 78 3.89 7.70 -10.50
N ASN A 79 4.28 7.87 -11.75
CA ASN A 79 3.37 8.28 -12.81
C ASN A 79 2.37 7.16 -13.13
N LEU A 80 2.85 5.92 -13.14
CA LEU A 80 1.98 4.76 -13.33
C LEU A 80 0.99 4.64 -12.17
N ALA A 81 1.45 4.84 -10.93
CA ALA A 81 0.59 4.81 -9.75
C ALA A 81 -0.52 5.87 -9.85
N LYS A 82 -0.17 7.08 -10.27
CA LYS A 82 -1.16 8.16 -10.47
C LYS A 82 -2.18 7.81 -11.54
N THR A 83 -1.73 7.25 -12.67
CA THR A 83 -2.62 6.84 -13.77
C THR A 83 -3.61 5.79 -13.27
N VAL A 84 -3.13 4.79 -12.53
CA VAL A 84 -3.99 3.73 -11.97
C VAL A 84 -5.00 4.33 -10.98
N ALA A 85 -4.56 5.25 -10.12
CA ALA A 85 -5.45 5.91 -9.17
C ALA A 85 -6.55 6.72 -9.88
N ASP A 86 -6.21 7.44 -10.94
CA ASP A 86 -7.16 8.24 -11.72
C ASP A 86 -8.20 7.38 -12.44
N ASP A 87 -7.84 6.15 -12.79
CA ASP A 87 -8.74 5.21 -13.47
C ASP A 87 -9.64 4.44 -12.50
N CYS A 88 -9.46 4.59 -11.19
CA CYS A 88 -10.27 3.89 -10.20
C CYS A 88 -11.71 4.42 -10.17
N LYS A 89 -12.67 3.50 -9.99
CA LYS A 89 -14.09 3.82 -9.90
C LYS A 89 -14.44 4.63 -8.65
N TYR A 90 -13.74 4.36 -7.56
CA TYR A 90 -13.93 5.03 -6.28
C TYR A 90 -12.78 6.00 -6.03
N ILE A 91 -12.91 6.85 -4.99
CA ILE A 91 -11.83 7.75 -4.61
C ILE A 91 -10.60 6.93 -4.24
N ALA A 92 -9.51 7.17 -4.95
CA ALA A 92 -8.25 6.47 -4.75
C ALA A 92 -7.15 7.45 -4.34
N TYR A 93 -6.21 6.91 -3.57
CA TYR A 93 -5.06 7.67 -3.05
C TYR A 93 -3.77 6.99 -3.44
N VAL A 94 -2.73 7.81 -3.61
CA VAL A 94 -1.37 7.33 -3.81
C VAL A 94 -0.58 7.67 -2.56
N ASN A 95 -0.05 6.66 -1.88
CA ASN A 95 0.73 6.82 -0.66
C ASN A 95 2.17 6.40 -0.92
N LYS A 96 3.10 7.33 -0.74
CA LYS A 96 4.53 7.07 -0.90
C LYS A 96 5.09 6.40 0.34
N GLN A 97 5.76 5.28 0.16
CA GLN A 97 6.40 4.51 1.23
C GLN A 97 7.81 4.12 0.86
N ILE A 98 8.61 3.79 1.86
CA ILE A 98 9.91 3.16 1.65
C ILE A 98 9.71 1.65 1.70
N LEU A 99 10.24 0.96 0.71
CA LEU A 99 10.21 -0.52 0.69
C LEU A 99 11.31 -1.06 1.60
N ASN A 100 10.92 -1.67 2.65
CA ASN A 100 11.82 -2.24 3.66
C ASN A 100 12.08 -3.72 3.46
#